data_87cc1e4fd8bf3361b05e5b24e5cc2d1f
#
_entry.id   87cc1e4fd8bf3361b05e5b24e5cc2d1f
#
_cell.length_a   1.000
_cell.length_b   1.000
_cell.length_c   1.000
_cell.angle_alpha   90.00
_cell.angle_beta   90.00
_cell.angle_gamma   90.00
#
_symmetry.space_group_name_H-M   'P 1'
#
loop_
_entity.id
_entity.type
_entity.pdbx_description
1 polymer ?
#
loop_
_entity_poly.entity_id
_entity_poly.type
_entity_poly.pdbx_seq_one_letter_code
_entity_poly.pdbx_strand_id
1 'polypeptide(L)'
;MNYKKLGNTDLKVSTICLGTMTWGEQNTEQEGFEQMDFALDQGVNFWDTAELYAIPPKENTYGKTEEVIGSWFEKTKKRSEVILATKVAGPGLNWIRGGGNPVSYTHLRAHETYDH
;
A
#
# COMPACT_ATOMS: atom_id res chain seq x y z
N MET A 1 3.58 14.98 15.70
CA MET A 1 2.75 13.78 15.42
C MET A 1 2.77 12.86 16.63
N ASN A 2 1.62 12.31 17.00
CA ASN A 2 1.53 11.34 18.07
C ASN A 2 1.65 9.91 17.53
N TYR A 3 2.30 9.04 18.30
CA TYR A 3 2.50 7.64 17.93
C TYR A 3 1.96 6.71 19.01
N LYS A 4 1.57 5.50 18.61
CA LYS A 4 1.11 4.47 19.53
C LYS A 4 1.54 3.09 19.01
N LYS A 5 1.57 2.10 19.88
CA LYS A 5 1.83 0.72 19.46
C LYS A 5 0.66 0.20 18.63
N LEU A 6 0.98 -0.54 17.57
CA LEU A 6 -0.01 -1.25 16.79
C LEU A 6 -0.32 -2.57 17.50
N GLY A 7 -1.43 -2.57 18.27
CA GLY A 7 -1.84 -3.73 19.06
C GLY A 7 -0.75 -4.19 20.03
N ASN A 8 -0.41 -5.47 19.98
CA ASN A 8 0.61 -6.08 20.83
C ASN A 8 1.98 -6.15 20.19
N THR A 9 2.17 -5.47 19.06
CA THR A 9 3.45 -5.46 18.35
C THR A 9 4.36 -4.39 18.90
N ASP A 10 5.64 -4.44 18.48
CA ASP A 10 6.61 -3.39 18.81
C ASP A 10 6.56 -2.24 17.80
N LEU A 11 5.67 -2.29 16.82
CA LEU A 11 5.54 -1.26 15.81
C LEU A 11 4.89 -0.02 16.39
N LYS A 12 5.57 1.12 16.24
CA LYS A 12 5.01 2.42 16.63
C LYS A 12 4.50 3.13 15.39
N VAL A 13 3.20 3.31 15.33
CA VAL A 13 2.53 3.91 14.18
C VAL A 13 2.01 5.29 14.55
N SER A 14 2.02 6.19 13.57
CA SER A 14 1.37 7.49 13.72
C SER A 14 -0.13 7.28 13.95
N THR A 15 -0.73 8.17 14.74
CA THR A 15 -2.18 8.07 15.02
C THR A 15 -3.02 8.46 13.82
N ILE A 16 -2.39 9.06 12.81
CA ILE A 16 -3.00 9.34 11.50
C ILE A 16 -2.42 8.33 10.50
N CYS A 17 -3.27 7.75 9.69
CA CYS A 17 -2.88 6.78 8.66
C CYS A 17 -3.13 7.38 7.28
N LEU A 18 -2.17 7.23 6.37
CA LEU A 18 -2.32 7.70 4.99
C LEU A 18 -3.05 6.64 4.17
N GLY A 19 -4.20 7.00 3.59
CA GLY A 19 -4.89 6.16 2.62
C GLY A 19 -4.34 6.40 1.22
N THR A 20 -4.38 5.39 0.36
CA THR A 20 -3.71 5.43 -0.94
C THR A 20 -4.58 4.97 -2.12
N MET A 21 -5.81 4.70 -1.91
CA MET A 21 -6.67 3.95 -2.85
C MET A 21 -6.92 4.60 -4.21
N THR A 22 -6.52 5.85 -4.40
CA THR A 22 -6.79 6.57 -5.66
C THR A 22 -5.57 6.71 -6.56
N TRP A 23 -4.40 6.37 -6.08
CA TRP A 23 -3.16 6.54 -6.85
C TRP A 23 -3.07 5.50 -7.98
N GLY A 24 -2.93 5.99 -9.19
CA GLY A 24 -2.88 5.15 -10.39
C GLY A 24 -4.18 5.08 -11.16
N GLU A 25 -5.25 5.71 -10.65
CA GLU A 25 -6.53 5.83 -11.37
C GLU A 25 -7.02 7.27 -11.29
N GLN A 26 -7.42 7.74 -10.10
CA GLN A 26 -7.94 9.10 -9.92
C GLN A 26 -6.81 10.11 -9.72
N ASN A 27 -5.66 9.66 -9.26
CA ASN A 27 -4.47 10.48 -9.08
C ASN A 27 -3.30 9.88 -9.87
N THR A 28 -2.42 10.73 -10.34
CA THR A 28 -1.21 10.30 -11.05
C THR A 28 -0.15 9.79 -10.08
N GLU A 29 0.87 9.13 -10.63
CA GLU A 29 2.03 8.72 -9.84
C GLU A 29 2.70 9.91 -9.17
N GLN A 30 2.85 11.02 -9.89
CA GLN A 30 3.46 12.23 -9.35
C GLN A 30 2.67 12.77 -8.16
N GLU A 31 1.35 12.79 -8.27
CA GLU A 31 0.49 13.22 -7.16
C GLU A 31 0.65 12.29 -5.95
N GLY A 32 0.74 10.98 -6.19
CA GLY A 32 1.00 10.01 -5.13
C GLY A 32 2.35 10.27 -4.46
N PHE A 33 3.38 10.54 -5.24
CA PHE A 33 4.72 10.86 -4.72
C PHE A 33 4.69 12.10 -3.83
N GLU A 34 4.00 13.13 -4.25
CA GLU A 34 3.87 14.35 -3.46
C GLU A 34 3.17 14.10 -2.12
N GLN A 35 2.13 13.28 -2.14
CA GLN A 35 1.42 12.90 -0.91
C GLN A 35 2.28 12.08 0.03
N MET A 36 3.05 11.13 -0.50
CA MET A 36 3.96 10.33 0.31
C MET A 36 5.08 11.17 0.93
N ASP A 37 5.68 12.05 0.13
CA ASP A 37 6.71 12.98 0.62
C ASP A 37 6.16 13.84 1.75
N PHE A 38 4.99 14.42 1.55
CA PHE A 38 4.36 15.28 2.55
C PHE A 38 4.00 14.52 3.81
N ALA A 39 3.40 13.35 3.65
CA ALA A 39 2.98 12.53 4.79
C ALA A 39 4.17 12.16 5.67
N LEU A 40 5.24 11.67 5.07
CA LEU A 40 6.42 11.27 5.84
C LEU A 40 7.10 12.49 6.48
N ASP A 41 7.14 13.61 5.77
CA ASP A 41 7.68 14.86 6.32
C ASP A 41 6.89 15.30 7.56
N GLN A 42 5.59 15.07 7.60
CA GLN A 42 4.74 15.38 8.75
C GLN A 42 4.74 14.29 9.82
N GLY A 43 5.53 13.25 9.64
CA GLY A 43 5.64 12.16 10.62
C GLY A 43 4.57 11.08 10.49
N VAL A 44 3.79 11.07 9.41
CA VAL A 44 2.78 10.04 9.16
C VAL A 44 3.50 8.83 8.55
N ASN A 45 3.82 7.86 9.39
CA ASN A 45 4.60 6.68 9.01
C ASN A 45 3.76 5.42 8.79
N PHE A 46 2.45 5.50 8.94
CA PHE A 46 1.53 4.37 8.81
C PHE A 46 0.66 4.58 7.58
N TRP A 47 0.83 3.72 6.57
CA TRP A 47 0.16 3.86 5.28
C TRP A 47 -0.65 2.60 4.96
N ASP A 48 -1.87 2.78 4.45
CA ASP A 48 -2.77 1.70 4.11
C ASP A 48 -2.94 1.59 2.61
N THR A 49 -2.78 0.38 2.08
CA THR A 49 -2.97 0.09 0.66
C THR A 49 -3.66 -1.26 0.49
N ALA A 50 -3.81 -1.73 -0.74
CA ALA A 50 -4.38 -3.04 -1.03
C ALA A 50 -3.99 -3.50 -2.42
N GLU A 51 -3.97 -4.80 -2.60
CA GLU A 51 -3.76 -5.43 -3.92
C GLU A 51 -4.71 -4.90 -4.97
N LEU A 52 -5.97 -4.70 -4.58
CA LEU A 52 -7.03 -4.28 -5.52
C LEU A 52 -6.89 -2.85 -5.97
N TYR A 53 -6.22 -2.01 -5.19
CA TYR A 53 -6.13 -0.58 -5.53
C TYR A 53 -5.37 -0.35 -6.84
N ALA A 54 -5.74 0.56 -7.65
CA ALA A 54 -6.55 1.74 -7.37
C ALA A 54 -8.05 1.47 -7.47
N ILE A 55 -8.82 2.37 -6.86
CA ILE A 55 -10.28 2.36 -6.89
C ILE A 55 -10.76 3.48 -7.84
N PRO A 56 -11.77 3.23 -8.67
CA PRO A 56 -12.60 2.02 -8.78
C PRO A 56 -11.81 0.85 -9.38
N PRO A 57 -12.14 -0.41 -8.98
CA PRO A 57 -11.37 -1.57 -9.42
C PRO A 57 -11.57 -1.86 -10.90
N LYS A 58 -10.46 -2.03 -11.63
CA LYS A 58 -10.45 -2.36 -13.05
C LYS A 58 -9.31 -3.34 -13.33
N GLU A 59 -9.48 -4.16 -14.34
CA GLU A 59 -8.45 -5.12 -14.73
C GLU A 59 -7.13 -4.46 -15.08
N ASN A 60 -7.18 -3.30 -15.74
CA ASN A 60 -5.98 -2.60 -16.18
C ASN A 60 -5.36 -1.67 -15.13
N THR A 61 -6.00 -1.51 -13.97
CA THR A 61 -5.47 -0.61 -12.93
C THR A 61 -5.24 -1.27 -11.57
N TYR A 62 -5.73 -2.52 -11.38
CA TYR A 62 -5.47 -3.18 -10.10
C TYR A 62 -3.96 -3.37 -9.91
N GLY A 63 -3.50 -3.17 -8.70
CA GLY A 63 -2.08 -3.23 -8.41
C GLY A 63 -1.31 -1.94 -8.68
N LYS A 64 -1.92 -0.97 -9.36
CA LYS A 64 -1.25 0.29 -9.72
C LYS A 64 -0.83 1.09 -8.50
N THR A 65 -1.67 1.14 -7.46
CA THR A 65 -1.35 1.87 -6.25
C THR A 65 -0.09 1.29 -5.59
N GLU A 66 0.00 -0.04 -5.48
CA GLU A 66 1.19 -0.68 -4.92
C GLU A 66 2.42 -0.45 -5.80
N GLU A 67 2.26 -0.39 -7.11
CA GLU A 67 3.36 -0.05 -8.03
C GLU A 67 3.86 1.37 -7.79
N VAL A 68 2.95 2.32 -7.62
CA VAL A 68 3.30 3.71 -7.32
C VAL A 68 4.09 3.78 -6.00
N ILE A 69 3.61 3.11 -4.97
CA ILE A 69 4.29 3.07 -3.68
C ILE A 69 5.67 2.41 -3.80
N GLY A 70 5.75 1.30 -4.53
CA GLY A 70 7.02 0.61 -4.77
C GLY A 70 8.02 1.49 -5.49
N SER A 71 7.58 2.22 -6.50
CA SER A 71 8.43 3.16 -7.24
C SER A 71 8.96 4.28 -6.33
N TRP A 72 8.13 4.76 -5.43
CA TRP A 72 8.54 5.78 -4.46
C TRP A 72 9.61 5.24 -3.50
N PHE A 73 9.43 4.00 -3.00
CA PHE A 73 10.43 3.37 -2.14
C PHE A 73 11.75 3.19 -2.88
N GLU A 74 11.70 2.78 -4.13
CA GLU A 74 12.90 2.61 -4.96
C GLU A 74 13.64 3.93 -5.15
N LYS A 75 12.88 5.00 -5.42
CA LYS A 75 13.45 6.33 -5.66
C LYS A 75 14.03 6.94 -4.39
N THR A 76 13.34 6.80 -3.27
CA THR A 76 13.70 7.51 -2.02
C THR A 76 14.58 6.70 -1.07
N LYS A 77 14.57 5.37 -1.21
CA LYS A 77 15.24 4.44 -0.29
C LYS A 77 14.75 4.55 1.15
N LYS A 78 13.47 4.94 1.33
CA LYS A 78 12.88 5.19 2.66
C LYS A 78 11.93 4.09 3.12
N ARG A 79 12.03 2.87 2.54
CA ARG A 79 11.13 1.78 2.90
C ARG A 79 11.11 1.50 4.41
N SER A 80 12.26 1.56 5.06
CA SER A 80 12.37 1.28 6.50
C SER A 80 11.73 2.33 7.39
N GLU A 81 11.39 3.50 6.85
CA GLU A 81 10.76 4.57 7.60
C GLU A 81 9.24 4.48 7.62
N VAL A 82 8.66 3.54 6.86
CA VAL A 82 7.21 3.43 6.66
C VAL A 82 6.72 2.07 7.11
N ILE A 83 5.62 2.06 7.84
CA ILE A 83 4.88 0.85 8.19
C ILE A 83 3.72 0.77 7.23
N LEU A 84 3.79 -0.21 6.31
CA LEU A 84 2.83 -0.35 5.22
C LEU A 84 1.89 -1.52 5.50
N ALA A 85 0.60 -1.22 5.61
CA ALA A 85 -0.44 -2.22 5.75
C ALA A 85 -1.07 -2.47 4.38
N THR A 86 -1.11 -3.71 3.94
CA THR A 86 -1.77 -4.07 2.69
C THR A 86 -2.78 -5.19 2.91
N LYS A 87 -3.59 -5.45 1.90
CA LYS A 87 -4.68 -6.42 1.96
C LYS A 87 -4.66 -7.25 0.68
N VAL A 88 -4.93 -8.54 0.80
CA VAL A 88 -5.07 -9.43 -0.35
C VAL A 88 -6.52 -9.39 -0.80
N ALA A 89 -6.76 -9.26 -2.11
CA ALA A 89 -8.12 -9.19 -2.64
C ALA A 89 -8.87 -10.49 -2.40
N GLY A 90 -10.14 -10.37 -2.02
CA GLY A 90 -11.02 -11.51 -1.85
C GLY A 90 -11.42 -12.13 -3.19
N PRO A 91 -12.19 -13.23 -3.16
CA PRO A 91 -12.65 -13.89 -4.38
C PRO A 91 -13.68 -13.05 -5.13
N GLY A 92 -13.88 -13.32 -6.42
CA GLY A 92 -14.96 -12.76 -7.22
C GLY A 92 -14.53 -12.05 -8.49
N LEU A 93 -13.38 -11.37 -8.52
CA LEU A 93 -12.90 -10.69 -9.71
C LEU A 93 -12.02 -11.64 -10.53
N ASN A 94 -12.44 -11.91 -11.76
CA ASN A 94 -11.79 -12.95 -12.59
C ASN A 94 -10.32 -12.67 -12.90
N TRP A 95 -9.94 -11.41 -13.00
CA TRP A 95 -8.55 -11.05 -13.31
C TRP A 95 -7.61 -11.14 -12.12
N ILE A 96 -8.12 -11.48 -10.94
CA ILE A 96 -7.31 -11.71 -9.76
C ILE A 96 -7.42 -13.18 -9.39
N ARG A 97 -6.37 -13.96 -9.64
CA ARG A 97 -6.32 -15.40 -9.34
C ARG A 97 -7.52 -16.19 -9.88
N GLY A 98 -8.07 -15.76 -11.02
CA GLY A 98 -9.25 -16.41 -11.60
C GLY A 98 -10.50 -16.30 -10.75
N GLY A 99 -10.55 -15.37 -9.81
CA GLY A 99 -11.68 -15.20 -8.90
C GLY A 99 -11.65 -16.11 -7.68
N GLY A 100 -10.58 -16.87 -7.49
CA GLY A 100 -10.45 -17.81 -6.39
C GLY A 100 -10.02 -17.19 -5.07
N ASN A 101 -9.97 -18.03 -4.03
CA ASN A 101 -9.56 -17.62 -2.69
C ASN A 101 -8.06 -17.28 -2.64
N PRO A 102 -7.67 -16.27 -1.86
CA PRO A 102 -6.28 -15.81 -1.81
C PRO A 102 -5.34 -16.62 -0.90
N VAL A 103 -5.79 -17.70 -0.29
CA VAL A 103 -5.07 -18.40 0.77
C VAL A 103 -3.63 -18.75 0.41
N SER A 104 -3.42 -19.29 -0.79
CA SER A 104 -2.07 -19.68 -1.24
C SER A 104 -1.17 -18.51 -1.58
N TYR A 105 -1.75 -17.34 -1.80
CA TYR A 105 -1.01 -16.17 -2.30
C TYR A 105 -0.66 -15.17 -1.22
N THR A 106 -1.30 -15.23 -0.07
CA THR A 106 -1.10 -14.26 1.00
C THR A 106 0.37 -14.12 1.39
N HIS A 107 1.04 -15.25 1.59
CA HIS A 107 2.44 -15.27 1.99
C HIS A 107 3.36 -14.76 0.87
N LEU A 108 3.17 -15.25 -0.34
CA LEU A 108 3.98 -14.85 -1.49
C LEU A 108 3.84 -13.36 -1.78
N ARG A 109 2.62 -12.86 -1.71
CA ARG A 109 2.36 -11.45 -1.98
C ARG A 109 3.02 -10.54 -0.95
N ALA A 110 2.92 -10.87 0.32
CA ALA A 110 3.57 -10.10 1.37
C ALA A 110 5.09 -10.04 1.16
N HIS A 111 5.68 -11.15 0.76
CA HIS A 111 7.10 -11.25 0.47
C HIS A 111 7.49 -10.37 -0.72
N GLU A 112 6.77 -10.46 -1.82
CA GLU A 112 7.01 -9.65 -3.01
C GLU A 112 6.89 -8.15 -2.73
N THR A 113 5.89 -7.76 -1.96
CA THR A 113 5.63 -6.35 -1.66
C THR A 113 6.70 -5.72 -0.78
N TYR A 114 7.27 -6.50 0.14
CA TYR A 114 8.17 -5.96 1.17
C TYR A 114 9.65 -6.20 0.91
N ASP A 115 9.99 -6.92 -0.13
CA ASP A 115 11.38 -7.22 -0.48
C ASP A 115 12.03 -6.16 -1.37
N HIS A 116 11.38 -5.08 -1.61
CA HIS A 116 11.90 -4.00 -2.46
C HIS A 116 12.85 -3.07 -1.73
#